data_dda19173efda1b761732b6e1f9853ae0
#
_entry.id   dda19173efda1b761732b6e1f9853ae0
#
_cell.length_a   1.000
_cell.length_b   1.000
_cell.length_c   1.000
_cell.angle_alpha   90.00
_cell.angle_beta   90.00
_cell.angle_gamma   90.00
#
_symmetry.space_group_name_H-M   'P 1'
#
loop_
_entity.id
_entity.type
_entity.pdbx_description
1 polymer ?
#
loop_
_entity_poly.entity_id
_entity_poly.type
_entity_poly.pdbx_seq_one_letter_code
_entity_poly.pdbx_strand_id
1 'polypeptide(L)'
;GLRGSFKQTTLEGLLEVGGNFSYRVADEDYTDYGSFKQAVQLNPTYSVDEMDAFKGNSYSYNPVKNLTERDRGALQEYSIIDLNAKLNILDNLSTELKLGRQGHSKKEQDYKFKTFRECIDGGYNGWAKITQENWTDWTLEWLGNYNFKINEVHDFKIMAGYSYQEFNYEKLMANNRNFPSDAFMTNYLQGGDYEKVSGRLGMESQKTQEKTIAFLGRINYNWNDIFLFTGSLRHEGNSKFGVDHKWGTFPAASAAWRMSKLPVFENS
;
A
#
# COMPACT_ATOMS: atom_id res chain seq x y z
N GLY A 1 12.87 4.69 12.22
CA GLY A 1 13.03 4.49 10.78
C GLY A 1 14.37 5.02 10.28
N LEU A 2 14.81 4.50 9.15
CA LEU A 2 16.05 4.89 8.46
C LEU A 2 15.69 5.40 7.06
N ARG A 3 16.32 6.50 6.63
CA ARG A 3 16.21 7.01 5.26
C ARG A 3 17.58 7.41 4.75
N GLY A 4 17.82 7.18 3.48
CA GLY A 4 19.01 7.62 2.77
C GLY A 4 18.68 7.93 1.33
N SER A 5 19.44 8.87 0.75
CA SER A 5 19.35 9.21 -0.67
C SER A 5 20.73 9.56 -1.21
N PHE A 6 20.92 9.30 -2.47
CA PHE A 6 22.11 9.75 -3.19
C PHE A 6 21.72 10.24 -4.56
N LYS A 7 22.51 11.16 -5.10
CA LYS A 7 22.48 11.60 -6.49
C LYS A 7 23.91 11.85 -6.95
N GLN A 8 24.27 11.27 -8.05
CA GLN A 8 25.59 11.39 -8.67
C GLN A 8 25.44 11.73 -10.14
N THR A 9 26.15 12.75 -10.58
CA THR A 9 26.31 13.07 -12.00
C THR A 9 27.75 12.76 -12.38
N THR A 10 27.94 12.04 -13.45
CA THR A 10 29.25 11.58 -13.92
C THR A 10 29.37 11.69 -15.43
N LEU A 11 30.54 11.45 -15.97
CA LEU A 11 30.84 11.54 -17.41
C LEU A 11 30.43 12.90 -17.99
N GLU A 12 30.86 14.00 -17.33
CA GLU A 12 30.61 15.38 -17.78
C GLU A 12 29.09 15.71 -17.96
N GLY A 13 28.24 15.07 -17.17
CA GLY A 13 26.80 15.28 -17.25
C GLY A 13 26.06 14.27 -18.14
N LEU A 14 26.77 13.37 -18.79
CA LEU A 14 26.16 12.35 -19.65
C LEU A 14 25.27 11.37 -18.83
N LEU A 15 25.74 10.96 -17.64
CA LEU A 15 25.02 9.99 -16.80
C LEU A 15 24.69 10.59 -15.43
N GLU A 16 23.40 10.59 -15.10
CA GLU A 16 22.89 10.91 -13.77
C GLU A 16 22.34 9.63 -13.15
N VAL A 17 22.79 9.26 -11.97
CA VAL A 17 22.27 8.14 -11.18
C VAL A 17 21.78 8.65 -9.83
N GLY A 18 20.71 8.10 -9.35
CA GLY A 18 20.14 8.45 -8.07
C GLY A 18 19.43 7.29 -7.42
N GLY A 19 19.23 7.40 -6.14
CA GLY A 19 18.47 6.40 -5.41
C GLY A 19 18.00 6.91 -4.07
N ASN A 20 16.88 6.34 -3.62
CA ASN A 20 16.31 6.56 -2.31
C ASN A 20 16.10 5.22 -1.63
N PHE A 21 16.33 5.20 -0.35
CA PHE A 21 16.03 4.07 0.51
C PHE A 21 15.28 4.57 1.75
N SER A 22 14.23 3.86 2.13
CA SER A 22 13.51 4.10 3.38
C SER A 22 13.12 2.78 4.02
N TYR A 23 13.38 2.65 5.31
CA TYR A 23 12.93 1.53 6.13
C TYR A 23 12.32 2.04 7.41
N ARG A 24 11.14 1.53 7.76
CA ARG A 24 10.41 1.89 8.97
C ARG A 24 9.86 0.63 9.62
N VAL A 25 10.01 0.54 10.93
CA VAL A 25 9.31 -0.41 11.79
C VAL A 25 8.31 0.34 12.63
N ALA A 26 7.11 -0.17 12.76
CA ALA A 26 6.07 0.29 13.67
C ALA A 26 5.61 -0.91 14.51
N ASP A 27 5.63 -0.73 15.82
CA ASP A 27 5.05 -1.65 16.79
C ASP A 27 3.77 -0.99 17.32
N GLU A 28 2.64 -1.64 17.16
CA GLU A 28 1.32 -1.06 17.37
C GLU A 28 0.51 -1.93 18.33
N ASP A 29 0.06 -1.32 19.42
CA ASP A 29 -0.95 -1.89 20.31
C ASP A 29 -2.34 -1.46 19.86
N TYR A 30 -3.23 -2.41 19.63
CA TYR A 30 -4.58 -2.13 19.15
C TYR A 30 -5.58 -2.02 20.29
N THR A 31 -6.14 -0.84 20.45
CA THR A 31 -7.30 -0.62 21.31
C THR A 31 -8.57 -0.96 20.55
N ASP A 32 -9.44 -1.76 21.16
CA ASP A 32 -10.74 -2.08 20.58
C ASP A 32 -11.68 -0.86 20.62
N TYR A 33 -11.96 -0.29 19.45
CA TYR A 33 -12.93 0.82 19.33
C TYR A 33 -14.33 0.44 19.86
N GLY A 34 -14.69 -0.84 19.81
CA GLY A 34 -15.93 -1.37 20.39
C GLY A 34 -16.01 -1.11 21.90
N SER A 35 -14.89 -1.20 22.60
CA SER A 35 -14.82 -0.94 24.05
C SER A 35 -15.13 0.51 24.40
N PHE A 36 -14.65 1.47 23.60
CA PHE A 36 -15.01 2.89 23.77
C PHE A 36 -16.51 3.13 23.56
N LYS A 37 -17.08 2.57 22.50
CA LYS A 37 -18.51 2.66 22.22
C LYS A 37 -19.34 2.05 23.35
N GLN A 38 -18.93 0.91 23.88
CA GLN A 38 -19.58 0.24 25.01
C GLN A 38 -19.50 1.10 26.28
N ALA A 39 -18.36 1.68 26.58
CA ALA A 39 -18.19 2.57 27.75
C ALA A 39 -19.15 3.76 27.71
N VAL A 40 -19.36 4.36 26.56
CA VAL A 40 -20.32 5.48 26.38
C VAL A 40 -21.79 5.04 26.53
N GLN A 41 -22.08 3.79 26.20
CA GLN A 41 -23.44 3.23 26.25
C GLN A 41 -23.81 2.65 27.61
N LEU A 42 -22.85 2.41 28.51
CA LEU A 42 -23.06 1.87 29.82
C LEU A 42 -23.64 2.93 30.77
N ASN A 43 -24.44 2.46 31.72
CA ASN A 43 -24.90 3.31 32.81
C ASN A 43 -23.73 3.75 33.68
N PRO A 44 -23.47 5.07 33.84
CA PRO A 44 -22.35 5.61 34.61
C PRO A 44 -22.36 5.27 36.09
N THR A 45 -23.44 4.72 36.61
CA THR A 45 -23.60 4.32 38.02
C THR A 45 -23.05 2.92 38.31
N TYR A 46 -22.73 2.13 37.29
CA TYR A 46 -22.14 0.80 37.51
C TYR A 46 -20.65 0.86 37.77
N SER A 47 -20.21 0.15 38.81
CA SER A 47 -18.81 -0.13 39.03
C SER A 47 -18.28 -1.13 37.98
N VAL A 48 -16.95 -1.23 37.82
CA VAL A 48 -16.30 -2.16 36.90
C VAL A 48 -16.73 -3.61 37.15
N ASP A 49 -16.89 -4.00 38.40
CA ASP A 49 -17.27 -5.37 38.79
C ASP A 49 -18.75 -5.65 38.51
N GLU A 50 -19.63 -4.67 38.68
CA GLU A 50 -21.06 -4.81 38.40
C GLU A 50 -21.36 -4.94 36.91
N MET A 51 -20.48 -4.41 36.06
CA MET A 51 -20.60 -4.54 34.59
C MET A 51 -20.54 -6.00 34.12
N ASP A 52 -19.86 -6.89 34.84
CA ASP A 52 -19.79 -8.32 34.51
C ASP A 52 -21.08 -9.06 34.85
N ALA A 53 -21.84 -8.58 35.82
CA ALA A 53 -23.12 -9.19 36.22
C ALA A 53 -24.26 -8.89 35.24
N PHE A 54 -24.08 -7.95 34.31
CA PHE A 54 -25.11 -7.52 33.37
C PHE A 54 -25.28 -8.51 32.22
N LYS A 55 -26.14 -9.49 32.38
CA LYS A 55 -26.48 -10.53 31.41
C LYS A 55 -27.51 -10.12 30.33
N GLY A 56 -27.77 -8.84 30.17
CA GLY A 56 -28.86 -8.37 29.33
C GLY A 56 -28.42 -7.68 28.03
N ASN A 57 -28.23 -8.40 27.00
CA ASN A 57 -27.91 -8.06 25.59
C ASN A 57 -26.50 -8.36 25.18
N SER A 58 -26.32 -8.92 23.97
CA SER A 58 -25.06 -9.25 23.30
C SER A 58 -24.11 -8.07 23.03
N TYR A 59 -24.40 -6.89 23.58
CA TYR A 59 -23.60 -5.67 23.46
C TYR A 59 -22.99 -5.18 24.79
N SER A 60 -23.18 -5.91 25.87
CA SER A 60 -22.77 -5.46 27.22
C SER A 60 -21.55 -6.22 27.74
N TYR A 61 -20.46 -6.18 26.98
CA TYR A 61 -19.15 -6.57 27.51
C TYR A 61 -18.60 -5.46 28.39
N ASN A 62 -17.92 -5.84 29.47
CA ASN A 62 -17.19 -4.90 30.30
C ASN A 62 -16.05 -4.25 29.49
N PRO A 63 -16.12 -2.94 29.18
CA PRO A 63 -15.13 -2.29 28.32
C PRO A 63 -13.72 -2.29 28.94
N VAL A 64 -13.62 -2.27 30.26
CA VAL A 64 -12.31 -2.35 30.94
C VAL A 64 -11.70 -3.72 30.76
N LYS A 65 -12.48 -4.78 30.94
CA LYS A 65 -12.00 -6.16 30.72
C LYS A 65 -11.66 -6.41 29.24
N ASN A 66 -12.39 -5.84 28.30
CA ASN A 66 -12.04 -5.92 26.90
C ASN A 66 -10.65 -5.33 26.59
N LEU A 67 -10.21 -4.35 27.36
CA LEU A 67 -8.88 -3.76 27.22
C LEU A 67 -7.80 -4.53 27.98
N THR A 68 -8.13 -5.13 29.13
CA THR A 68 -7.16 -5.80 30.01
C THR A 68 -7.05 -7.31 29.79
N GLU A 69 -8.09 -7.93 29.24
CA GLU A 69 -8.18 -9.39 29.02
C GLU A 69 -8.02 -9.78 27.54
N ARG A 70 -7.54 -8.86 26.73
CA ARG A 70 -7.16 -9.07 25.34
C ARG A 70 -5.82 -8.39 25.08
N ASP A 71 -4.90 -9.14 24.50
CA ASP A 71 -3.63 -8.63 23.99
C ASP A 71 -3.66 -8.66 22.47
N ARG A 72 -3.63 -7.49 21.84
CA ARG A 72 -3.70 -7.36 20.39
C ARG A 72 -2.78 -6.27 19.89
N GLY A 73 -1.89 -6.65 18.98
CA GLY A 73 -0.96 -5.72 18.39
C GLY A 73 -0.45 -6.18 17.03
N ALA A 74 0.32 -5.34 16.38
CA ALA A 74 0.98 -5.70 15.13
C ALA A 74 2.36 -5.08 15.03
N LEU A 75 3.31 -5.90 14.59
CA LEU A 75 4.60 -5.43 14.09
C LEU A 75 4.48 -5.21 12.58
N GLN A 76 4.78 -3.99 12.14
CA GLN A 76 4.74 -3.60 10.73
C GLN A 76 6.12 -3.12 10.26
N GLU A 77 6.55 -3.62 9.12
CA GLU A 77 7.80 -3.24 8.48
C GLU A 77 7.51 -2.71 7.08
N TYR A 78 8.03 -1.52 6.81
CA TYR A 78 7.91 -0.85 5.52
C TYR A 78 9.28 -0.67 4.92
N SER A 79 9.45 -1.02 3.67
CA SER A 79 10.68 -0.79 2.90
C SER A 79 10.36 -0.15 1.56
N ILE A 80 11.13 0.87 1.18
CA ILE A 80 11.06 1.51 -0.12
C ILE A 80 12.48 1.61 -0.65
N ILE A 81 12.67 1.19 -1.89
CA ILE A 81 13.93 1.33 -2.63
C ILE A 81 13.55 1.87 -4.00
N ASP A 82 14.07 3.03 -4.35
CA ASP A 82 13.94 3.63 -5.67
C ASP A 82 15.33 3.89 -6.24
N LEU A 83 15.57 3.45 -7.46
CA LEU A 83 16.79 3.69 -8.21
C LEU A 83 16.43 4.33 -9.55
N ASN A 84 17.19 5.30 -9.96
CA ASN A 84 17.05 5.90 -11.30
C ASN A 84 18.40 6.11 -11.95
N ALA A 85 18.41 5.94 -13.26
CA ALA A 85 19.56 6.23 -14.12
C ALA A 85 19.06 6.98 -15.35
N LYS A 86 19.55 8.20 -15.57
CA LYS A 86 19.26 9.01 -16.75
C LYS A 86 20.52 9.20 -17.56
N LEU A 87 20.45 8.87 -18.84
CA LEU A 87 21.50 9.07 -19.82
C LEU A 87 21.09 10.22 -20.75
N ASN A 88 21.87 11.31 -20.74
CA ASN A 88 21.74 12.44 -21.64
C ASN A 88 22.60 12.16 -22.89
N ILE A 89 22.01 11.52 -23.90
CA ILE A 89 22.70 11.04 -25.11
C ILE A 89 23.17 12.22 -25.97
N LEU A 90 22.30 13.21 -26.09
CA LEU A 90 22.54 14.50 -26.75
C LEU A 90 21.86 15.59 -25.89
N ASP A 91 22.14 16.86 -26.16
CA ASP A 91 21.49 17.98 -25.45
C ASP A 91 19.95 17.93 -25.51
N ASN A 92 19.43 17.32 -26.56
CA ASN A 92 18.00 17.22 -26.82
C ASN A 92 17.44 15.80 -26.79
N LEU A 93 18.28 14.79 -26.50
CA LEU A 93 17.88 13.37 -26.42
C LEU A 93 18.35 12.77 -25.11
N SER A 94 17.43 12.29 -24.32
CA SER A 94 17.72 11.57 -23.07
C SER A 94 16.88 10.31 -22.92
N THR A 95 17.40 9.35 -22.17
CA THR A 95 16.66 8.18 -21.72
C THR A 95 16.82 8.00 -20.23
N GLU A 96 15.78 7.53 -19.57
CA GLU A 96 15.74 7.32 -18.13
C GLU A 96 15.17 5.95 -17.81
N LEU A 97 15.84 5.22 -16.94
CA LEU A 97 15.38 3.97 -16.34
C LEU A 97 15.13 4.20 -14.86
N LYS A 98 13.95 3.81 -14.38
CA LYS A 98 13.57 3.83 -12.98
C LYS A 98 13.19 2.43 -12.52
N LEU A 99 13.71 2.04 -11.37
CA LEU A 99 13.38 0.80 -10.69
C LEU A 99 12.89 1.13 -9.30
N GLY A 100 11.73 0.62 -8.93
CA GLY A 100 11.13 0.80 -7.62
C GLY A 100 10.78 -0.53 -6.98
N ARG A 101 10.98 -0.63 -5.68
CA ARG A 101 10.45 -1.71 -4.86
C ARG A 101 9.86 -1.16 -3.59
N GLN A 102 8.59 -1.45 -3.35
CA GLN A 102 7.93 -1.19 -2.08
C GLN A 102 7.59 -2.53 -1.42
N GLY A 103 7.86 -2.64 -0.14
CA GLY A 103 7.54 -3.81 0.67
C GLY A 103 6.84 -3.38 1.95
N HIS A 104 5.78 -4.10 2.30
CA HIS A 104 5.11 -3.97 3.58
C HIS A 104 4.86 -5.37 4.14
N SER A 105 5.36 -5.63 5.34
CA SER A 105 5.09 -6.84 6.10
C SER A 105 4.36 -6.49 7.37
N LYS A 106 3.28 -7.20 7.68
CA LYS A 106 2.50 -7.02 8.90
C LYS A 106 2.32 -8.37 9.58
N LYS A 107 2.77 -8.47 10.83
CA LYS A 107 2.47 -9.61 11.71
C LYS A 107 1.56 -9.13 12.81
N GLU A 108 0.28 -9.48 12.73
CA GLU A 108 -0.71 -9.21 13.76
C GLU A 108 -0.84 -10.41 14.69
N GLN A 109 -0.86 -10.15 15.99
CA GLN A 109 -1.12 -11.11 17.05
C GLN A 109 -2.34 -10.66 17.84
N ASP A 110 -3.24 -11.58 18.17
CA ASP A 110 -4.47 -11.31 18.91
C ASP A 110 -4.73 -12.48 19.86
N TYR A 111 -4.66 -12.21 21.14
CA TYR A 111 -4.91 -13.18 22.20
C TYR A 111 -6.03 -12.72 23.11
N LYS A 112 -7.01 -13.57 23.38
CA LYS A 112 -8.07 -13.37 24.36
C LYS A 112 -7.84 -14.33 25.51
N PHE A 113 -7.70 -13.80 26.71
CA PHE A 113 -7.50 -14.59 27.92
C PHE A 113 -8.75 -15.43 28.22
N LYS A 114 -8.58 -16.50 29.01
CA LYS A 114 -9.69 -17.39 29.39
C LYS A 114 -10.81 -16.66 30.15
N THR A 115 -10.51 -15.53 30.79
CA THR A 115 -11.44 -14.65 31.50
C THR A 115 -12.14 -13.67 30.58
N PHE A 116 -11.73 -13.56 29.33
CA PHE A 116 -12.39 -12.72 28.35
C PHE A 116 -13.81 -13.23 28.09
N ARG A 117 -14.78 -12.34 28.06
CA ARG A 117 -16.20 -12.68 28.04
C ARG A 117 -16.58 -13.66 26.93
N GLU A 118 -16.07 -13.49 25.72
CA GLU A 118 -16.32 -14.39 24.61
C GLU A 118 -15.83 -15.81 24.89
N CYS A 119 -14.69 -15.96 25.59
CA CYS A 119 -14.16 -17.27 25.98
C CYS A 119 -15.04 -17.94 27.02
N ILE A 120 -15.54 -17.17 28.01
CA ILE A 120 -16.47 -17.65 29.05
C ILE A 120 -17.78 -18.09 28.41
N ASP A 121 -18.39 -17.26 27.57
CA ASP A 121 -19.66 -17.56 26.91
C ASP A 121 -19.56 -18.73 25.94
N GLY A 122 -18.40 -18.87 25.29
CA GLY A 122 -18.09 -19.96 24.37
C GLY A 122 -17.64 -21.26 25.03
N GLY A 123 -17.40 -21.25 26.36
CA GLY A 123 -17.00 -22.41 27.13
C GLY A 123 -15.59 -22.95 26.79
N TYR A 124 -14.64 -22.06 26.45
CA TYR A 124 -13.26 -22.45 26.12
C TYR A 124 -12.21 -21.58 26.82
N ASN A 125 -11.02 -22.13 27.00
CA ASN A 125 -9.92 -21.48 27.68
C ASN A 125 -9.02 -20.75 26.67
N GLY A 126 -9.21 -19.43 26.55
CA GLY A 126 -8.39 -18.58 25.70
C GLY A 126 -8.62 -18.79 24.19
N TRP A 127 -8.28 -17.78 23.41
CA TRP A 127 -8.30 -17.80 21.95
C TRP A 127 -7.11 -17.01 21.40
N ALA A 128 -6.44 -17.55 20.43
CA ALA A 128 -5.25 -16.97 19.82
C ALA A 128 -5.37 -16.93 18.31
N LYS A 129 -4.90 -15.85 17.69
CA LYS A 129 -4.80 -15.68 16.25
C LYS A 129 -3.49 -15.00 15.89
N ILE A 130 -2.81 -15.53 14.87
CA ILE A 130 -1.71 -14.86 14.19
C ILE A 130 -2.11 -14.65 12.74
N THR A 131 -1.87 -13.44 12.23
CA THR A 131 -2.03 -13.11 10.82
C THR A 131 -0.71 -12.52 10.32
N GLN A 132 -0.14 -13.14 9.29
CA GLN A 132 1.02 -12.62 8.57
C GLN A 132 0.54 -12.18 7.19
N GLU A 133 0.80 -10.91 6.86
CA GLU A 133 0.46 -10.33 5.56
C GLU A 133 1.72 -9.68 4.96
N ASN A 134 1.96 -9.93 3.69
CA ASN A 134 3.09 -9.38 2.96
C ASN A 134 2.59 -8.78 1.65
N TRP A 135 2.95 -7.53 1.41
CA TRP A 135 2.73 -6.82 0.16
C TRP A 135 4.08 -6.48 -0.46
N THR A 136 4.22 -6.73 -1.73
CA THR A 136 5.42 -6.32 -2.49
C THR A 136 4.97 -5.75 -3.82
N ASP A 137 5.43 -4.55 -4.12
CA ASP A 137 5.23 -3.87 -5.39
C ASP A 137 6.59 -3.64 -6.05
N TRP A 138 6.76 -4.10 -7.29
CA TRP A 138 7.90 -3.85 -8.14
C TRP A 138 7.49 -2.99 -9.31
N THR A 139 8.23 -1.94 -9.57
CA THR A 139 8.03 -1.06 -10.71
C THR A 139 9.30 -0.94 -11.54
N LEU A 140 9.12 -0.95 -12.86
CA LEU A 140 10.15 -0.59 -13.82
C LEU A 140 9.53 0.40 -14.80
N GLU A 141 10.17 1.55 -14.98
CA GLU A 141 9.81 2.51 -16.02
C GLU A 141 11.05 2.81 -16.88
N TRP A 142 10.87 2.77 -18.17
CA TRP A 142 11.84 3.22 -19.13
C TRP A 142 11.25 4.28 -20.02
N LEU A 143 11.86 5.47 -20.03
CA LEU A 143 11.37 6.65 -20.74
C LEU A 143 12.46 7.17 -21.69
N GLY A 144 12.07 7.50 -22.90
CA GLY A 144 12.88 8.26 -23.85
C GLY A 144 12.27 9.63 -24.10
N ASN A 145 13.06 10.67 -24.11
CA ASN A 145 12.64 12.05 -24.36
C ASN A 145 13.46 12.65 -25.48
N TYR A 146 12.79 13.26 -26.45
CA TYR A 146 13.40 13.99 -27.56
C TYR A 146 12.75 15.36 -27.73
N ASN A 147 13.57 16.41 -27.72
CA ASN A 147 13.12 17.79 -27.86
C ASN A 147 13.77 18.39 -29.13
N PHE A 148 13.00 19.05 -29.97
CA PHE A 148 13.54 19.74 -31.13
C PHE A 148 12.68 20.94 -31.54
N LYS A 149 13.31 21.89 -32.21
CA LYS A 149 12.66 23.06 -32.75
C LYS A 149 12.82 23.12 -34.27
N ILE A 150 11.78 23.62 -34.93
CA ILE A 150 11.77 23.92 -36.36
C ILE A 150 11.51 25.41 -36.50
N ASN A 151 12.41 26.12 -37.18
CA ASN A 151 12.32 27.56 -37.47
C ASN A 151 12.04 28.44 -36.23
N GLU A 152 12.60 28.05 -35.06
CA GLU A 152 12.44 28.75 -33.76
C GLU A 152 10.98 28.98 -33.29
N VAL A 153 10.01 28.72 -34.14
CA VAL A 153 8.56 28.92 -33.92
C VAL A 153 7.85 27.69 -33.47
N HIS A 154 8.35 26.51 -33.89
CA HIS A 154 7.71 25.21 -33.59
C HIS A 154 8.58 24.41 -32.64
N ASP A 155 8.17 24.31 -31.38
CA ASP A 155 8.87 23.54 -30.33
C ASP A 155 8.12 22.23 -30.06
N PHE A 156 8.80 21.11 -30.23
CA PHE A 156 8.28 19.78 -30.01
C PHE A 156 9.01 19.08 -28.88
N LYS A 157 8.25 18.47 -27.97
CA LYS A 157 8.76 17.55 -26.94
C LYS A 157 8.03 16.22 -27.06
N ILE A 158 8.78 15.20 -27.43
CA ILE A 158 8.26 13.85 -27.61
C ILE A 158 8.77 12.98 -26.49
N MET A 159 7.88 12.18 -25.90
CA MET A 159 8.19 11.15 -24.92
C MET A 159 7.61 9.84 -25.39
N ALA A 160 8.40 8.78 -25.32
CA ALA A 160 7.93 7.41 -25.45
C ALA A 160 8.43 6.60 -24.25
N GLY A 161 7.65 5.62 -23.83
CA GLY A 161 8.03 4.85 -22.66
C GLY A 161 7.34 3.51 -22.55
N TYR A 162 7.92 2.71 -21.66
CA TYR A 162 7.46 1.41 -21.23
C TYR A 162 7.39 1.38 -19.71
N SER A 163 6.34 0.82 -19.16
CA SER A 163 6.24 0.57 -17.72
C SER A 163 5.81 -0.87 -17.45
N TYR A 164 6.39 -1.45 -16.42
CA TYR A 164 6.01 -2.73 -15.83
C TYR A 164 5.79 -2.55 -14.34
N GLN A 165 4.71 -3.10 -13.84
CA GLN A 165 4.42 -3.18 -12.40
C GLN A 165 4.00 -4.60 -12.06
N GLU A 166 4.50 -5.10 -10.94
CA GLU A 166 4.11 -6.39 -10.38
C GLU A 166 3.79 -6.22 -8.89
N PHE A 167 2.53 -6.42 -8.55
CA PHE A 167 2.03 -6.41 -7.19
C PHE A 167 1.80 -7.84 -6.72
N ASN A 168 2.34 -8.17 -5.54
CA ASN A 168 2.14 -9.44 -4.87
C ASN A 168 1.56 -9.21 -3.48
N TYR A 169 0.54 -9.96 -3.14
CA TYR A 169 -0.02 -10.02 -1.81
C TYR A 169 -0.08 -11.47 -1.34
N GLU A 170 0.43 -11.72 -0.15
CA GLU A 170 0.37 -13.01 0.52
C GLU A 170 -0.17 -12.83 1.93
N LYS A 171 -1.09 -13.71 2.33
CA LYS A 171 -1.65 -13.78 3.68
C LYS A 171 -1.58 -15.22 4.17
N LEU A 172 -1.15 -15.37 5.41
CA LEU A 172 -1.28 -16.59 6.20
C LEU A 172 -1.92 -16.22 7.53
N MET A 173 -2.99 -16.89 7.89
CA MET A 173 -3.65 -16.75 9.19
C MET A 173 -3.82 -18.11 9.82
N ALA A 174 -3.53 -18.18 11.11
CA ALA A 174 -3.83 -19.36 11.94
C ALA A 174 -4.46 -18.90 13.25
N ASN A 175 -5.47 -19.63 13.71
CA ASN A 175 -6.08 -19.42 15.02
C ASN A 175 -6.38 -20.76 15.70
N ASN A 176 -6.43 -20.72 17.00
CA ASN A 176 -6.88 -21.86 17.81
C ASN A 176 -7.45 -21.35 19.14
N ARG A 177 -8.05 -22.22 19.90
CA ARG A 177 -8.65 -21.91 21.20
C ARG A 177 -8.56 -23.10 22.15
N ASN A 178 -8.95 -22.86 23.39
CA ASN A 178 -8.96 -23.86 24.44
C ASN A 178 -7.56 -24.32 24.83
N PHE A 179 -6.75 -23.36 25.26
CA PHE A 179 -5.37 -23.59 25.66
C PHE A 179 -5.27 -24.08 27.12
N PRO A 180 -4.24 -24.88 27.47
CA PRO A 180 -4.03 -25.33 28.84
C PRO A 180 -3.61 -24.19 29.78
N SER A 181 -3.06 -23.10 29.25
CA SER A 181 -2.60 -21.93 30.00
C SER A 181 -2.54 -20.69 29.11
N ASP A 182 -2.86 -19.54 29.69
CA ASP A 182 -2.71 -18.22 29.07
C ASP A 182 -1.24 -17.76 28.96
N ALA A 183 -0.29 -18.45 29.62
CA ALA A 183 1.11 -18.03 29.70
C ALA A 183 1.83 -18.00 28.33
N PHE A 184 1.37 -18.76 27.38
CA PHE A 184 2.00 -18.85 26.04
C PHE A 184 1.41 -17.88 25.04
N MET A 185 0.21 -17.34 25.32
CA MET A 185 -0.52 -16.45 24.43
C MET A 185 -0.55 -16.97 22.97
N THR A 186 -0.10 -16.18 22.00
CA THR A 186 -0.02 -16.57 20.58
C THR A 186 1.17 -17.47 20.22
N ASN A 187 2.11 -17.71 21.16
CA ASN A 187 3.35 -18.43 20.86
C ASN A 187 3.22 -19.96 20.88
N TYR A 188 2.04 -20.49 21.13
CA TYR A 188 1.80 -21.95 21.19
C TYR A 188 0.44 -22.33 20.62
N LEU A 189 0.19 -21.98 19.34
CA LEU A 189 -1.11 -22.25 18.69
C LEU A 189 -1.48 -23.73 18.64
N GLN A 190 -0.50 -24.62 18.46
CA GLN A 190 -0.72 -26.06 18.43
C GLN A 190 -1.17 -26.65 19.77
N GLY A 191 -1.05 -25.91 20.88
CA GLY A 191 -1.49 -26.33 22.20
C GLY A 191 -3.00 -26.24 22.42
N GLY A 192 -3.73 -25.59 21.53
CA GLY A 192 -5.19 -25.58 21.55
C GLY A 192 -5.80 -26.86 20.97
N ASP A 193 -7.07 -27.10 21.26
CA ASP A 193 -7.77 -28.33 20.82
C ASP A 193 -8.99 -28.08 19.94
N TYR A 194 -9.25 -26.82 19.56
CA TYR A 194 -10.45 -26.44 18.81
C TYR A 194 -10.64 -27.22 17.49
N GLU A 195 -9.57 -27.41 16.74
CA GLU A 195 -9.66 -28.12 15.46
C GLU A 195 -9.96 -29.61 15.65
N LYS A 196 -9.42 -30.18 16.71
CA LYS A 196 -9.66 -31.59 17.04
C LYS A 196 -11.11 -31.88 17.36
N VAL A 197 -11.82 -30.90 17.96
CA VAL A 197 -13.20 -31.04 18.42
C VAL A 197 -14.22 -30.64 17.35
N SER A 198 -13.92 -29.64 16.53
CA SER A 198 -14.93 -29.05 15.62
C SER A 198 -14.78 -29.44 14.16
N GLY A 199 -13.66 -30.06 13.77
CA GLY A 199 -13.32 -30.35 12.36
C GLY A 199 -13.18 -29.08 11.50
N ARG A 200 -13.00 -27.91 12.12
CA ARG A 200 -12.84 -26.64 11.42
C ARG A 200 -11.36 -26.31 11.27
N LEU A 201 -10.96 -25.91 10.06
CA LEU A 201 -9.61 -25.42 9.83
C LEU A 201 -9.48 -24.02 10.42
N GLY A 202 -8.68 -23.87 11.48
CA GLY A 202 -8.27 -22.58 12.04
C GLY A 202 -7.16 -21.91 11.23
N MET A 203 -7.08 -22.20 9.92
CA MET A 203 -6.03 -21.69 9.03
C MET A 203 -6.63 -21.15 7.72
N GLU A 204 -6.07 -20.07 7.24
CA GLU A 204 -6.41 -19.46 5.96
C GLU A 204 -5.14 -19.00 5.27
N SER A 205 -5.02 -19.26 3.98
CA SER A 205 -3.95 -18.71 3.16
C SER A 205 -4.51 -18.10 1.88
N GLN A 206 -3.91 -17.01 1.46
CA GLN A 206 -4.27 -16.31 0.23
C GLN A 206 -3.01 -15.83 -0.46
N LYS A 207 -2.97 -15.95 -1.79
CA LYS A 207 -1.94 -15.35 -2.62
C LYS A 207 -2.59 -14.70 -3.82
N THR A 208 -2.24 -13.44 -4.06
CA THR A 208 -2.69 -12.68 -5.22
C THR A 208 -1.49 -12.05 -5.90
N GLN A 209 -1.42 -12.17 -7.22
CA GLN A 209 -0.43 -11.52 -8.06
C GLN A 209 -1.14 -10.73 -9.15
N GLU A 210 -0.69 -9.52 -9.37
CA GLU A 210 -1.14 -8.65 -10.44
C GLU A 210 0.05 -8.12 -11.22
N LYS A 211 -0.05 -8.14 -12.54
CA LYS A 211 0.97 -7.60 -13.44
C LYS A 211 0.34 -6.61 -14.41
N THR A 212 0.95 -5.45 -14.51
CA THR A 212 0.54 -4.41 -15.44
C THR A 212 1.71 -4.05 -16.33
N ILE A 213 1.47 -3.98 -17.63
CA ILE A 213 2.43 -3.52 -18.65
C ILE A 213 1.78 -2.35 -19.38
N ALA A 214 2.51 -1.27 -19.60
CA ALA A 214 2.01 -0.17 -20.41
C ALA A 214 3.08 0.39 -21.35
N PHE A 215 2.62 0.78 -22.54
CA PHE A 215 3.34 1.60 -23.51
C PHE A 215 2.77 3.01 -23.48
N LEU A 216 3.66 4.00 -23.43
CA LEU A 216 3.33 5.41 -23.26
C LEU A 216 3.88 6.20 -24.43
N GLY A 217 3.07 7.11 -24.97
CA GLY A 217 3.51 8.10 -25.94
C GLY A 217 2.91 9.46 -25.60
N ARG A 218 3.72 10.52 -25.68
CA ARG A 218 3.26 11.91 -25.51
C ARG A 218 3.97 12.81 -26.48
N ILE A 219 3.23 13.73 -27.07
CA ILE A 219 3.73 14.82 -27.87
C ILE A 219 3.22 16.14 -27.25
N ASN A 220 4.14 17.04 -26.95
CA ASN A 220 3.82 18.41 -26.64
C ASN A 220 4.33 19.27 -27.79
N TYR A 221 3.45 20.10 -28.32
CA TYR A 221 3.73 21.03 -29.38
C TYR A 221 3.44 22.45 -28.93
N ASN A 222 4.41 23.32 -29.05
CA ASN A 222 4.29 24.72 -28.76
C ASN A 222 4.51 25.53 -30.05
N TRP A 223 3.52 26.31 -30.43
CA TRP A 223 3.57 27.17 -31.60
C TRP A 223 3.76 28.63 -31.16
N ASN A 224 4.93 29.16 -31.49
CA ASN A 224 5.32 30.57 -31.27
C ASN A 224 5.11 31.05 -29.83
N ASP A 225 5.21 30.15 -28.87
CA ASP A 225 4.92 30.37 -27.44
C ASP A 225 3.50 30.91 -27.14
N ILE A 226 2.60 30.85 -28.13
CA ILE A 226 1.21 31.30 -28.05
C ILE A 226 0.25 30.12 -27.88
N PHE A 227 0.36 29.10 -28.72
CA PHE A 227 -0.53 27.95 -28.70
C PHE A 227 0.22 26.70 -28.27
N LEU A 228 -0.33 26.00 -27.29
CA LEU A 228 0.23 24.76 -26.75
C LEU A 228 -0.76 23.63 -26.97
N PHE A 229 -0.28 22.54 -27.53
CA PHE A 229 -1.07 21.33 -27.74
C PHE A 229 -0.33 20.13 -27.10
N THR A 230 -1.09 19.26 -26.45
CA THR A 230 -0.58 18.00 -25.94
C THR A 230 -1.45 16.87 -26.41
N GLY A 231 -0.83 15.84 -26.98
CA GLY A 231 -1.47 14.56 -27.27
C GLY A 231 -0.75 13.47 -26.50
N SER A 232 -1.48 12.54 -25.92
CA SER A 232 -0.90 11.36 -25.28
C SER A 232 -1.72 10.10 -25.53
N LEU A 233 -1.03 8.98 -25.54
CA LEU A 233 -1.60 7.66 -25.69
C LEU A 233 -0.98 6.72 -24.66
N ARG A 234 -1.81 5.98 -23.93
CA ARG A 234 -1.41 4.87 -23.08
C ARG A 234 -2.10 3.61 -23.57
N HIS A 235 -1.29 2.60 -23.86
CA HIS A 235 -1.76 1.26 -24.18
C HIS A 235 -1.32 0.33 -23.07
N GLU A 236 -2.28 -0.18 -22.29
CA GLU A 236 -2.02 -0.90 -21.03
C GLU A 236 -2.70 -2.24 -21.01
N GLY A 237 -1.98 -3.25 -20.54
CA GLY A 237 -2.49 -4.58 -20.27
C GLY A 237 -2.36 -4.93 -18.78
N ASN A 238 -3.41 -5.52 -18.21
CA ASN A 238 -3.43 -5.96 -16.83
C ASN A 238 -3.83 -7.44 -16.72
N SER A 239 -3.13 -8.19 -15.89
CA SER A 239 -3.31 -9.63 -15.71
C SER A 239 -4.64 -10.02 -15.05
N LYS A 240 -5.30 -9.10 -14.34
CA LYS A 240 -6.61 -9.33 -13.69
C LYS A 240 -7.78 -9.44 -14.66
N PHE A 241 -7.64 -8.87 -15.85
CA PHE A 241 -8.70 -8.92 -16.83
C PHE A 241 -8.73 -10.24 -17.60
N GLY A 242 -9.92 -10.63 -18.07
CA GLY A 242 -10.13 -11.84 -18.85
C GLY A 242 -9.24 -11.92 -20.11
N VAL A 243 -9.05 -13.12 -20.64
CA VAL A 243 -8.09 -13.42 -21.72
C VAL A 243 -8.21 -12.47 -22.91
N ASP A 244 -9.45 -12.13 -23.32
CA ASP A 244 -9.72 -11.31 -24.50
C ASP A 244 -9.84 -9.80 -24.20
N HIS A 245 -9.69 -9.37 -22.93
CA HIS A 245 -9.95 -7.99 -22.50
C HIS A 245 -8.82 -7.43 -21.64
N LYS A 246 -7.62 -7.98 -21.76
CA LYS A 246 -6.46 -7.57 -20.93
C LYS A 246 -5.91 -6.20 -21.28
N TRP A 247 -6.15 -5.74 -22.50
CA TRP A 247 -5.57 -4.52 -23.04
C TRP A 247 -6.57 -3.42 -23.21
N GLY A 248 -6.21 -2.21 -22.80
CA GLY A 248 -6.96 -0.99 -23.04
C GLY A 248 -6.08 0.10 -23.64
N THR A 249 -6.70 0.98 -24.43
CA THR A 249 -6.03 2.12 -25.05
C THR A 249 -6.69 3.41 -24.59
N PHE A 250 -5.92 4.31 -24.05
CA PHE A 250 -6.38 5.54 -23.39
C PHE A 250 -5.74 6.76 -24.06
N PRO A 251 -6.38 7.36 -25.07
CA PRO A 251 -5.95 8.60 -25.67
C PRO A 251 -6.36 9.80 -24.81
N ALA A 252 -5.52 10.83 -24.78
CA ALA A 252 -5.86 12.12 -24.19
C ALA A 252 -5.27 13.27 -25.02
N ALA A 253 -5.98 14.39 -25.11
CA ALA A 253 -5.53 15.59 -25.78
C ALA A 253 -5.89 16.83 -24.97
N SER A 254 -5.03 17.85 -25.05
CA SER A 254 -5.29 19.16 -24.47
C SER A 254 -4.74 20.27 -25.36
N ALA A 255 -5.36 21.46 -25.29
CA ALA A 255 -4.92 22.65 -25.95
C ALA A 255 -4.96 23.83 -24.97
N ALA A 256 -3.98 24.73 -25.05
CA ALA A 256 -3.93 25.95 -24.28
C ALA A 256 -3.51 27.12 -25.16
N TRP A 257 -3.97 28.32 -24.79
CA TRP A 257 -3.68 29.55 -25.47
C TRP A 257 -3.15 30.59 -24.48
N ARG A 258 -1.96 31.14 -24.74
CA ARG A 258 -1.35 32.24 -23.97
C ARG A 258 -1.74 33.57 -24.57
N MET A 259 -2.88 34.14 -24.16
CA MET A 259 -3.37 35.41 -24.66
C MET A 259 -2.42 36.57 -24.37
N SER A 260 -1.66 36.52 -23.26
CA SER A 260 -0.66 37.54 -22.90
C SER A 260 0.48 37.73 -23.89
N LYS A 261 0.68 36.77 -24.78
CA LYS A 261 1.69 36.81 -25.85
C LYS A 261 1.18 37.40 -27.17
N LEU A 262 -0.08 37.82 -27.22
CA LEU A 262 -0.59 38.50 -28.40
C LEU A 262 -0.10 39.96 -28.40
N PRO A 263 0.24 40.54 -29.59
CA PRO A 263 0.73 41.90 -29.70
C PRO A 263 -0.20 42.98 -29.08
N VAL A 264 -1.50 42.67 -29.00
CA VAL A 264 -2.50 43.54 -28.38
C VAL A 264 -2.31 43.67 -26.86
N PHE A 265 -1.72 42.69 -26.21
CA PHE A 265 -1.53 42.61 -24.74
C PHE A 265 -0.06 42.78 -24.31
N GLU A 266 0.89 42.86 -25.24
CA GLU A 266 2.32 43.00 -24.92
C GLU A 266 2.67 44.33 -24.25
N ASN A 267 1.77 45.34 -24.31
CA ASN A 267 1.95 46.67 -23.74
C ASN A 267 0.92 47.01 -22.64
N SER A 268 0.29 46.01 -22.02
CA SER A 268 -0.70 46.19 -20.94
C SER A 268 -0.13 45.88 -19.57
#